data_3f1eddda939a4d80fbd75728462aa128
#
_entry.id   3f1eddda939a4d80fbd75728462aa128
#
_cell.length_a   1.000
_cell.length_b   1.000
_cell.length_c   1.000
_cell.angle_alpha   90.00
_cell.angle_beta   90.00
_cell.angle_gamma   90.00
#
_symmetry.space_group_name_H-M   'P 1'
#
loop_
_entity.id
_entity.type
_entity.pdbx_description
1 polymer ?
#
loop_
_entity_poly.entity_id
_entity_poly.type
_entity_poly.pdbx_seq_one_letter_code
_entity_poly.pdbx_strand_id
1 'polypeptide(L)'
;MIRSSFAAIALLALTASNVDAVDRQAVTTVRPLLVTAIDQGEAHGVLVGQAAQYIAQTFKSTAPIEIDVKTVQALGEPGCKRLAVTTSQDGVLDFNREQRETQSGRKAFTYQLNYCRDGRTPQTNEA
;
A
#
# COMPACT_ATOMS: atom_id res chain seq x y z
N MET A 1 52.08 4.30 -41.32
CA MET A 1 51.22 3.28 -40.69
C MET A 1 50.42 3.94 -39.60
N ILE A 2 49.14 4.14 -39.82
CA ILE A 2 48.23 4.74 -38.84
C ILE A 2 47.62 3.60 -38.05
N ARG A 3 47.91 3.55 -36.76
CA ARG A 3 47.21 2.66 -35.83
C ARG A 3 46.07 3.41 -35.20
N SER A 4 44.88 3.08 -35.64
CA SER A 4 43.68 3.61 -34.98
C SER A 4 43.41 2.78 -33.75
N SER A 5 43.69 3.35 -32.60
CA SER A 5 43.24 2.79 -31.32
C SER A 5 41.79 3.19 -31.09
N PHE A 6 40.89 2.26 -31.32
CA PHE A 6 39.50 2.43 -30.91
C PHE A 6 39.42 2.16 -29.41
N ALA A 7 39.33 3.20 -28.63
CA ALA A 7 38.94 3.07 -27.24
C ALA A 7 37.45 2.73 -27.19
N ALA A 8 37.14 1.50 -26.87
CA ALA A 8 35.77 1.11 -26.58
C ALA A 8 35.36 1.74 -25.23
N ILE A 9 34.56 2.79 -25.29
CA ILE A 9 33.93 3.34 -24.11
C ILE A 9 32.77 2.43 -23.79
N ALA A 10 32.95 1.57 -22.78
CA ALA A 10 31.85 0.81 -22.24
C ALA A 10 30.98 1.77 -21.43
N LEU A 11 29.85 2.17 -21.98
CA LEU A 11 28.81 2.89 -21.25
C LEU A 11 28.16 1.89 -20.29
N LEU A 12 28.57 1.91 -19.05
CA LEU A 12 27.82 1.26 -17.99
C LEU A 12 26.55 2.10 -17.76
N ALA A 13 25.46 1.66 -18.37
CA ALA A 13 24.15 2.16 -18.01
C ALA A 13 23.83 1.68 -16.60
N LEU A 14 24.01 2.54 -15.62
CA LEU A 14 23.47 2.33 -14.28
C LEU A 14 21.95 2.48 -14.39
N THR A 15 21.28 1.36 -14.62
CA THR A 15 19.85 1.30 -14.41
C THR A 15 19.61 1.30 -12.92
N ALA A 16 19.25 2.45 -12.37
CA ALA A 16 18.71 2.51 -11.04
C ALA A 16 17.38 1.75 -11.05
N SER A 17 17.38 0.51 -10.59
CA SER A 17 16.15 -0.23 -10.39
C SER A 17 15.48 0.32 -9.13
N ASN A 18 14.45 1.14 -9.30
CA ASN A 18 13.54 1.49 -8.23
C ASN A 18 12.67 0.27 -7.93
N VAL A 19 13.22 -0.67 -7.17
CA VAL A 19 12.55 -1.94 -6.85
C VAL A 19 11.32 -1.73 -5.99
N ASP A 20 11.19 -0.58 -5.31
CA ASP A 20 10.16 -0.31 -4.32
C ASP A 20 9.18 0.81 -4.71
N ALA A 21 9.29 1.37 -5.92
CA ALA A 21 8.39 2.41 -6.36
C ALA A 21 7.12 1.79 -6.94
N VAL A 22 6.10 1.66 -6.09
CA VAL A 22 4.75 1.28 -6.50
C VAL A 22 3.98 2.56 -6.78
N ASP A 23 3.31 2.62 -7.94
CA ASP A 23 2.38 3.70 -8.22
C ASP A 23 1.19 3.61 -7.28
N ARG A 24 0.94 4.69 -6.53
CA ARG A 24 -0.12 4.73 -5.55
C ARG A 24 -1.21 5.68 -5.95
N GLN A 25 -2.43 5.20 -5.93
CA GLN A 25 -3.62 5.99 -6.15
C GLN A 25 -3.94 6.81 -4.90
N ALA A 26 -4.12 8.12 -5.06
CA ALA A 26 -4.61 8.97 -3.97
C ALA A 26 -6.08 8.67 -3.72
N VAL A 27 -6.40 8.29 -2.49
CA VAL A 27 -7.77 7.93 -2.09
C VAL A 27 -8.15 8.64 -0.79
N THR A 28 -9.41 8.98 -0.66
CA THR A 28 -9.96 9.54 0.59
C THR A 28 -10.58 8.47 1.48
N THR A 29 -10.83 7.30 0.91
CA THR A 29 -11.33 6.10 1.61
C THR A 29 -10.68 4.87 1.02
N VAL A 30 -10.79 3.73 1.70
CA VAL A 30 -10.23 2.47 1.22
C VAL A 30 -11.04 1.84 0.09
N ARG A 31 -12.31 2.20 -0.06
CA ARG A 31 -13.24 1.53 -0.98
C ARG A 31 -12.74 1.41 -2.42
N PRO A 32 -12.22 2.46 -3.08
CA PRO A 32 -11.72 2.32 -4.45
C PRO A 32 -10.63 1.26 -4.58
N LEU A 33 -9.79 1.10 -3.56
CA LEU A 33 -8.73 0.09 -3.56
C LEU A 33 -9.29 -1.31 -3.40
N LEU A 34 -10.36 -1.49 -2.63
CA LEU A 34 -11.03 -2.78 -2.49
C LEU A 34 -11.59 -3.24 -3.83
N VAL A 35 -12.27 -2.36 -4.55
CA VAL A 35 -12.82 -2.66 -5.87
C VAL A 35 -11.72 -3.01 -6.86
N THR A 36 -10.66 -2.21 -6.90
CA THR A 36 -9.51 -2.47 -7.79
C THR A 36 -8.86 -3.83 -7.49
N ALA A 37 -8.70 -4.17 -6.22
CA ALA A 37 -8.12 -5.45 -5.83
C ALA A 37 -8.99 -6.64 -6.23
N ILE A 38 -10.32 -6.49 -6.19
CA ILE A 38 -11.24 -7.52 -6.68
C ILE A 38 -11.06 -7.72 -8.17
N ASP A 39 -10.95 -6.63 -8.94
CA ASP A 39 -10.87 -6.70 -10.40
C ASP A 39 -9.48 -7.11 -10.90
N GLN A 40 -8.41 -6.70 -10.22
CA GLN A 40 -7.03 -6.86 -10.69
C GLN A 40 -6.15 -7.74 -9.81
N GLY A 41 -6.64 -8.17 -8.65
CA GLY A 41 -5.89 -8.99 -7.71
C GLY A 41 -5.15 -8.22 -6.63
N GLU A 42 -4.79 -6.96 -6.88
CA GLU A 42 -4.13 -6.08 -5.92
C GLU A 42 -4.41 -4.62 -6.23
N ALA A 43 -4.24 -3.77 -5.23
CA ALA A 43 -4.33 -2.33 -5.37
C ALA A 43 -3.41 -1.63 -4.38
N HIS A 44 -2.89 -0.48 -4.76
CA HIS A 44 -1.98 0.31 -3.95
C HIS A 44 -2.44 1.75 -3.93
N GLY A 45 -2.50 2.32 -2.74
CA GLY A 45 -2.98 3.68 -2.57
C GLY A 45 -2.27 4.45 -1.48
N VAL A 46 -2.55 5.73 -1.44
CA VAL A 46 -2.14 6.64 -0.37
C VAL A 46 -3.37 7.41 0.08
N LEU A 47 -3.60 7.40 1.39
CA LEU A 47 -4.75 8.09 1.98
C LEU A 47 -4.49 9.60 2.00
N VAL A 48 -5.43 10.37 1.49
CA VAL A 48 -5.38 11.83 1.47
C VAL A 48 -6.68 12.41 2.04
N GLY A 49 -6.68 13.71 2.31
CA GLY A 49 -7.86 14.40 2.78
C GLY A 49 -8.02 14.38 4.30
N GLN A 50 -9.24 14.53 4.77
CA GLN A 50 -9.55 14.75 6.17
C GLN A 50 -9.15 13.60 7.09
N ALA A 51 -9.38 12.36 6.65
CA ALA A 51 -8.99 11.18 7.41
C ALA A 51 -7.47 11.10 7.57
N ALA A 52 -6.73 11.42 6.51
CA ALA A 52 -5.26 11.44 6.56
C ALA A 52 -4.75 12.52 7.54
N GLN A 53 -5.37 13.69 7.54
CA GLN A 53 -5.01 14.77 8.46
C GLN A 53 -5.26 14.38 9.91
N TYR A 54 -6.38 13.73 10.17
CA TYR A 54 -6.70 13.24 11.52
C TYR A 54 -5.66 12.22 12.02
N ILE A 55 -5.30 11.27 11.18
CA ILE A 55 -4.29 10.26 11.51
C ILE A 55 -2.92 10.92 11.74
N ALA A 56 -2.54 11.85 10.88
CA ALA A 56 -1.27 12.57 11.01
C ALA A 56 -1.18 13.31 12.35
N GLN A 57 -2.24 13.95 12.77
CA GLN A 57 -2.30 14.66 14.05
C GLN A 57 -2.27 13.69 15.24
N THR A 58 -3.00 12.58 15.13
CA THR A 58 -3.10 11.59 16.20
C THR A 58 -1.77 10.90 16.46
N PHE A 59 -1.07 10.49 15.40
CA PHE A 59 0.17 9.71 15.49
C PHE A 59 1.43 10.56 15.29
N LYS A 60 1.28 11.87 15.19
CA LYS A 60 2.42 12.80 15.07
C LYS A 60 3.35 12.50 13.91
N SER A 61 2.79 12.10 12.77
CA SER A 61 3.55 11.80 11.56
C SER A 61 2.89 12.45 10.36
N THR A 62 3.70 13.10 9.52
CA THR A 62 3.27 13.67 8.24
C THR A 62 3.67 12.79 7.06
N ALA A 63 4.26 11.63 7.32
CA ALA A 63 4.62 10.68 6.27
C ALA A 63 3.35 10.15 5.58
N PRO A 64 3.45 9.76 4.29
CA PRO A 64 2.31 9.19 3.58
C PRO A 64 1.74 7.96 4.28
N ILE A 65 0.41 7.87 4.33
CA ILE A 65 -0.31 6.70 4.83
C ILE A 65 -0.56 5.80 3.65
N GLU A 66 0.18 4.72 3.57
CA GLU A 66 0.12 3.78 2.46
C GLU A 66 -0.88 2.68 2.73
N ILE A 67 -1.69 2.35 1.73
CA ILE A 67 -2.70 1.29 1.82
C ILE A 67 -2.45 0.31 0.67
N ASP A 68 -2.21 -0.94 1.03
CA ASP A 68 -2.02 -2.03 0.08
C ASP A 68 -3.13 -3.06 0.28
N VAL A 69 -3.80 -3.42 -0.79
CA VAL A 69 -4.89 -4.40 -0.78
C VAL A 69 -4.53 -5.55 -1.71
N LYS A 70 -4.73 -6.75 -1.24
CA LYS A 70 -4.48 -7.96 -2.00
C LYS A 70 -5.65 -8.91 -1.88
N THR A 71 -6.08 -9.46 -3.01
CA THR A 71 -7.04 -10.58 -3.01
C THR A 71 -6.33 -11.84 -2.52
N VAL A 72 -6.85 -12.44 -1.46
CA VAL A 72 -6.29 -13.67 -0.89
C VAL A 72 -7.12 -14.90 -1.21
N GLN A 73 -8.40 -14.72 -1.54
CA GLN A 73 -9.28 -15.85 -1.86
C GLN A 73 -10.52 -15.38 -2.62
N ALA A 74 -10.91 -16.12 -3.63
CA ALA A 74 -12.23 -15.96 -4.25
C ALA A 74 -13.30 -16.58 -3.35
N LEU A 75 -14.44 -15.92 -3.23
CA LEU A 75 -15.59 -16.42 -2.49
C LEU A 75 -16.60 -17.06 -3.46
N GLY A 76 -17.57 -17.79 -2.91
CA GLY A 76 -18.55 -18.50 -3.73
C GLY A 76 -19.47 -17.60 -4.56
N GLU A 77 -19.66 -16.34 -4.16
CA GLU A 77 -20.43 -15.37 -4.93
C GLU A 77 -19.56 -14.67 -5.97
N PRO A 78 -20.03 -14.52 -7.22
CA PRO A 78 -19.30 -13.75 -8.24
C PRO A 78 -19.07 -12.31 -7.79
N GLY A 79 -17.86 -11.80 -8.02
CA GLY A 79 -17.49 -10.43 -7.65
C GLY A 79 -17.23 -10.21 -6.16
N CYS A 80 -17.24 -11.27 -5.36
CA CYS A 80 -16.95 -11.22 -3.92
C CYS A 80 -15.65 -11.94 -3.63
N LYS A 81 -14.76 -11.31 -2.87
CA LYS A 81 -13.44 -11.87 -2.54
C LYS A 81 -13.07 -11.56 -1.10
N ARG A 82 -12.20 -12.40 -0.55
CA ARG A 82 -11.51 -12.08 0.68
C ARG A 82 -10.28 -11.26 0.35
N LEU A 83 -10.17 -10.12 1.00
CA LEU A 83 -9.10 -9.14 0.78
C LEU A 83 -8.27 -8.97 2.04
N ALA A 84 -6.97 -8.88 1.87
CA ALA A 84 -6.06 -8.45 2.93
C ALA A 84 -5.71 -6.97 2.70
N VAL A 85 -5.94 -6.15 3.71
CA VAL A 85 -5.67 -4.71 3.68
C VAL A 85 -4.55 -4.41 4.66
N THR A 86 -3.47 -3.83 4.16
CA THR A 86 -2.34 -3.41 4.98
C THR A 86 -2.22 -1.89 4.91
N THR A 87 -2.33 -1.26 6.06
CA THR A 87 -2.10 0.18 6.20
C THR A 87 -0.79 0.40 6.92
N SER A 88 0.07 1.24 6.38
CA SER A 88 1.40 1.49 6.94
C SER A 88 1.78 2.96 6.85
N GLN A 89 2.58 3.41 7.80
CA GLN A 89 3.08 4.78 7.86
C GLN A 89 4.43 4.80 8.55
N ASP A 90 5.35 5.62 8.04
CA ASP A 90 6.65 5.88 8.67
C ASP A 90 6.53 6.96 9.74
N GLY A 91 7.45 6.94 10.69
CA GLY A 91 7.57 8.01 11.69
C GLY A 91 6.42 8.10 12.68
N VAL A 92 5.64 7.04 12.82
CA VAL A 92 4.54 6.99 13.78
C VAL A 92 5.09 6.96 15.20
N LEU A 93 4.60 7.88 16.02
CA LEU A 93 4.99 7.98 17.41
C LEU A 93 4.11 7.06 18.26
N ASP A 94 4.75 6.10 18.92
CA ASP A 94 4.07 5.22 19.85
C ASP A 94 4.10 5.75 21.27
N PHE A 95 3.05 5.45 22.00
CA PHE A 95 2.99 5.66 23.44
C PHE A 95 2.87 4.31 24.13
N ASN A 96 3.66 4.10 25.17
CA ASN A 96 3.51 2.95 26.04
C ASN A 96 2.32 3.15 26.99
N ARG A 97 2.04 2.13 27.86
CA ARG A 97 0.92 2.20 28.80
C ARG A 97 0.99 3.38 29.77
N GLU A 98 2.17 3.94 29.98
CA GLU A 98 2.39 5.08 30.86
C GLU A 98 2.36 6.40 30.08
N GLN A 99 1.92 6.35 28.81
CA GLN A 99 1.83 7.49 27.90
C GLN A 99 3.18 8.20 27.67
N ARG A 100 4.26 7.46 27.76
CA ARG A 100 5.57 7.97 27.38
C ARG A 100 5.79 7.79 25.87
N GLU A 101 6.39 8.79 25.26
CA GLU A 101 6.80 8.70 23.88
C GLU A 101 7.86 7.62 23.72
N THR A 102 7.60 6.68 22.83
CA THR A 102 8.59 5.67 22.43
C THR A 102 9.19 6.04 21.09
N GLN A 103 10.21 5.29 20.69
CA GLN A 103 10.89 5.54 19.42
C GLN A 103 9.89 5.45 18.26
N SER A 104 9.88 6.47 17.39
CA SER A 104 9.07 6.47 16.18
C SER A 104 9.67 5.51 15.14
N GLY A 105 8.82 4.91 14.34
CA GLY A 105 9.23 3.98 13.28
C GLY A 105 8.08 3.68 12.34
N ARG A 106 8.33 2.76 11.41
CA ARG A 106 7.28 2.30 10.51
C ARG A 106 6.31 1.40 11.27
N LYS A 107 5.05 1.73 11.19
CA LYS A 107 3.96 0.91 11.71
C LYS A 107 3.12 0.39 10.57
N ALA A 108 2.74 -0.87 10.67
CA ALA A 108 1.87 -1.52 9.72
C ALA A 108 0.79 -2.30 10.46
N PHE A 109 -0.40 -2.25 9.92
CA PHE A 109 -1.56 -2.97 10.44
C PHE A 109 -2.23 -3.68 9.27
N THR A 110 -2.49 -4.97 9.43
CA THR A 110 -3.13 -5.80 8.41
C THR A 110 -4.39 -6.43 8.95
N TYR A 111 -5.47 -6.35 8.18
CA TYR A 111 -6.71 -7.07 8.47
C TYR A 111 -7.28 -7.67 7.20
N GLN A 112 -8.17 -8.63 7.35
CA GLN A 112 -8.87 -9.26 6.24
C GLN A 112 -10.36 -8.98 6.33
N LEU A 113 -10.98 -8.84 5.17
CA LEU A 113 -12.44 -8.69 5.07
C LEU A 113 -12.95 -9.39 3.81
N ASN A 114 -14.21 -9.80 3.89
CA ASN A 114 -14.95 -10.29 2.72
C ASN A 114 -15.74 -9.12 2.14
N TYR A 115 -15.55 -8.88 0.86
CA TYR A 115 -16.09 -7.68 0.20
C TYR A 115 -16.53 -8.01 -1.21
N CYS A 116 -17.65 -7.44 -1.63
CA CYS A 116 -18.17 -7.57 -2.97
C CYS A 116 -17.96 -6.27 -3.76
N ARG A 117 -17.80 -6.42 -5.07
CA ARG A 117 -17.54 -5.29 -5.97
C ARG A 117 -18.61 -4.19 -5.88
N ASP A 118 -19.85 -4.54 -5.60
CA ASP A 118 -20.95 -3.59 -5.42
C ASP A 118 -20.99 -2.93 -4.02
N GLY A 119 -20.05 -3.26 -3.15
CA GLY A 119 -19.90 -2.66 -1.82
C GLY A 119 -20.66 -3.41 -0.73
N ARG A 120 -21.41 -4.45 -1.04
CA ARG A 120 -22.10 -5.24 -0.03
C ARG A 120 -21.20 -6.30 0.59
N THR A 121 -21.62 -6.80 1.73
CA THR A 121 -21.01 -7.97 2.36
C THR A 121 -21.54 -9.24 1.68
N PRO A 122 -20.69 -10.26 1.42
CA PRO A 122 -21.16 -11.52 0.91
C PRO A 122 -22.22 -12.16 1.82
N GLN A 123 -23.22 -12.79 1.23
CA GLN A 123 -24.26 -13.46 2.00
C GLN A 123 -23.79 -14.78 2.59
N THR A 124 -22.75 -15.37 2.00
CA THR A 124 -22.10 -16.56 2.54
C THR A 124 -20.63 -16.24 2.80
N ASN A 125 -20.13 -16.64 3.98
CA ASN A 125 -18.73 -16.49 4.34
C ASN A 125 -17.87 -17.66 3.88
N GLU A 126 -18.45 -18.59 3.14
CA GLU A 126 -17.75 -19.77 2.65
C GLU A 126 -16.97 -19.44 1.38
N ALA A 127 -15.77 -19.91 1.36
CA ALA A 127 -14.88 -19.82 0.21
C ALA A 127 -15.17 -20.94 -0.79
#